data_983c5e3ad590301eeb91f14a8dd85bfd
#
_entry.id   983c5e3ad590301eeb91f14a8dd85bfd
#
_cell.length_a   1.000
_cell.length_b   1.000
_cell.length_c   1.000
_cell.angle_alpha   90.00
_cell.angle_beta   90.00
_cell.angle_gamma   90.00
#
_symmetry.space_group_name_H-M   'P 1'
#
loop_
_entity.id
_entity.type
_entity.pdbx_description
1 polymer ?
#
loop_
_entity_poly.entity_id
_entity_poly.type
_entity_poly.pdbx_seq_one_letter_code
_entity_poly.pdbx_strand_id
1 'polypeptide(L)'
;LEKNYKDMQDIEFTIQNGKLWMLQTRTGKRTAFSAFKIAVDMVKEGLITKEEALMRVEPDMLNQLLRPIFDPKEKEKALKSGNMIARGLNAGPGAATGKVVFNAEDAESWAARGEKVILVRIETSPEDIRGMNAAQGILTSRGGMTSHAALVARQMGKVCVAGCGELDIDYKKKSISVKGKTIKEGEYISIDGTTGEVFMGEIKTIPSEILRVLIDKTLKPEKSQVYQDFALLMSWADETRRLGIRTNADEPKQASVAVAFGAEGIGLCRTEHMFFEGERIDAVREMILANDLEGRKKALKKLLPMQKKDFIGIFKVMNGLPVTIRTLDPPLHEFLPHTEKEIKALSQKMGIPFESLLAKVSSLHEANPMLGHRGCRLGIVFPEITQMQAQAIFEAACEVKKKGIDVKPEIMIPLVGHIRELSLQKDVVEKTAKEVTKKYGIEIDYKIGTMIEIPRAAITADEIAKEAEFFSFGTNDLTQTVLGMSRDDAGKFLRFYVENGIYDYDPFQRIDEEGVGKLMKMGVELGRSTRKDLKVGICGEHGGEPNSVEFCHRIGLNYVSCSPYRVTLAKLAAARAAIKEKRESKEKKTKRSK
;
A
#
# COMPACT_ATOMS: atom_id res chain seq x y z
N LEU A 1 -32.25 25.20 9.29
CA LEU A 1 -32.13 23.75 9.16
C LEU A 1 -30.70 23.30 9.51
N GLU A 2 -29.66 23.83 8.88
CA GLU A 2 -28.26 23.45 9.11
C GLU A 2 -27.85 23.54 10.60
N LYS A 3 -28.18 24.65 11.30
CA LYS A 3 -27.94 24.80 12.75
C LYS A 3 -28.68 23.75 13.60
N ASN A 4 -29.90 23.37 13.17
CA ASN A 4 -30.72 22.39 13.89
C ASN A 4 -30.20 20.96 13.70
N TYR A 5 -29.89 20.58 12.46
CA TYR A 5 -29.37 19.25 12.13
C TYR A 5 -27.85 19.13 12.31
N LYS A 6 -27.16 20.25 12.50
CA LYS A 6 -25.70 20.37 12.57
C LYS A 6 -25.02 19.70 11.37
N ASP A 7 -25.66 19.76 10.20
CA ASP A 7 -25.14 19.22 8.95
C ASP A 7 -25.75 19.94 7.74
N MET A 8 -25.03 19.92 6.61
CA MET A 8 -25.50 20.46 5.33
C MET A 8 -26.72 19.70 4.84
N GLN A 9 -27.76 20.42 4.49
CA GLN A 9 -29.05 19.86 4.09
C GLN A 9 -29.34 20.08 2.62
N ASP A 10 -29.89 19.06 1.98
CA ASP A 10 -30.53 19.11 0.68
C ASP A 10 -32.02 19.38 0.90
N ILE A 11 -32.57 20.44 0.27
CA ILE A 11 -33.87 20.98 0.61
C ILE A 11 -34.74 21.04 -0.64
N GLU A 12 -35.95 20.52 -0.54
CA GLU A 12 -37.02 20.70 -1.52
C GLU A 12 -38.05 21.70 -0.97
N PHE A 13 -38.40 22.71 -1.76
CA PHE A 13 -39.38 23.71 -1.37
C PHE A 13 -40.21 24.19 -2.58
N THR A 14 -41.34 24.81 -2.32
CA THR A 14 -42.16 25.51 -3.29
C THR A 14 -42.58 26.85 -2.77
N ILE A 15 -42.96 27.75 -3.69
CA ILE A 15 -43.51 29.05 -3.34
C ILE A 15 -44.92 29.13 -3.91
N GLN A 16 -45.90 29.37 -3.05
CA GLN A 16 -47.29 29.55 -3.42
C GLN A 16 -47.81 30.83 -2.76
N ASN A 17 -48.42 31.74 -3.54
CA ASN A 17 -48.95 33.03 -3.09
C ASN A 17 -47.93 33.85 -2.27
N GLY A 18 -46.65 33.90 -2.72
CA GLY A 18 -45.58 34.59 -2.04
C GLY A 18 -45.10 33.95 -0.73
N LYS A 19 -45.61 32.78 -0.35
CA LYS A 19 -45.25 32.08 0.86
C LYS A 19 -44.36 30.85 0.50
N LEU A 20 -43.23 30.72 1.21
CA LEU A 20 -42.34 29.56 1.12
C LEU A 20 -42.93 28.37 1.85
N TRP A 21 -42.95 27.22 1.18
CA TRP A 21 -43.36 25.94 1.76
C TRP A 21 -42.19 24.96 1.66
N MET A 22 -41.73 24.48 2.80
CA MET A 22 -40.73 23.41 2.87
C MET A 22 -41.41 22.07 2.62
N LEU A 23 -40.97 21.33 1.62
CA LEU A 23 -41.54 20.04 1.25
C LEU A 23 -40.76 18.89 1.86
N GLN A 24 -39.43 18.94 1.75
CA GLN A 24 -38.53 17.90 2.27
C GLN A 24 -37.19 18.48 2.64
N THR A 25 -36.53 17.87 3.63
CA THR A 25 -35.12 18.07 3.94
C THR A 25 -34.44 16.72 4.17
N ARG A 26 -33.21 16.59 3.72
CA ARG A 26 -32.38 15.40 3.91
C ARG A 26 -30.91 15.80 4.01
N THR A 27 -30.08 14.95 4.60
CA THR A 27 -28.63 15.14 4.58
C THR A 27 -28.13 15.17 3.14
N GLY A 28 -27.44 16.24 2.77
CA GLY A 28 -26.94 16.44 1.41
C GLY A 28 -25.87 15.42 1.03
N LYS A 29 -26.05 14.77 -0.13
CA LYS A 29 -25.00 13.94 -0.73
C LYS A 29 -23.85 14.83 -1.14
N ARG A 30 -22.62 14.35 -0.94
CA ARG A 30 -21.41 15.16 -1.18
C ARG A 30 -20.27 14.33 -1.76
N THR A 31 -19.48 14.97 -2.61
CA THR A 31 -18.19 14.42 -3.08
C THR A 31 -17.15 14.49 -1.96
N ALA A 32 -16.02 13.82 -2.12
CA ALA A 32 -14.93 13.92 -1.18
C ALA A 32 -14.49 15.39 -0.94
N PHE A 33 -14.30 16.16 -2.02
CA PHE A 33 -13.94 17.58 -1.93
C PHE A 33 -14.93 18.40 -1.09
N SER A 34 -16.24 18.21 -1.35
CA SER A 34 -17.29 18.87 -0.59
C SER A 34 -17.34 18.40 0.87
N ALA A 35 -17.12 17.11 1.13
CA ALA A 35 -17.11 16.58 2.49
C ALA A 35 -16.02 17.23 3.36
N PHE A 36 -14.80 17.35 2.83
CA PHE A 36 -13.70 18.03 3.51
C PHE A 36 -14.00 19.50 3.78
N LYS A 37 -14.41 20.22 2.72
CA LYS A 37 -14.75 21.64 2.85
C LYS A 37 -15.86 21.89 3.88
N ILE A 38 -16.96 21.15 3.79
CA ILE A 38 -18.10 21.28 4.70
C ILE A 38 -17.67 20.98 6.15
N ALA A 39 -16.92 19.90 6.37
CA ALA A 39 -16.44 19.55 7.71
C ALA A 39 -15.57 20.66 8.31
N VAL A 40 -14.66 21.23 7.51
CA VAL A 40 -13.78 22.32 7.95
C VAL A 40 -14.55 23.61 8.21
N ASP A 41 -15.44 24.01 7.29
CA ASP A 41 -16.22 25.24 7.43
C ASP A 41 -17.14 25.16 8.66
N MET A 42 -17.82 24.04 8.90
CA MET A 42 -18.70 23.87 10.07
C MET A 42 -17.93 23.94 11.40
N VAL A 43 -16.67 23.50 11.46
CA VAL A 43 -15.83 23.71 12.64
C VAL A 43 -15.47 25.19 12.80
N LYS A 44 -15.08 25.88 11.70
CA LYS A 44 -14.77 27.32 11.72
C LYS A 44 -15.98 28.17 12.17
N GLU A 45 -17.18 27.76 11.78
CA GLU A 45 -18.45 28.40 12.16
C GLU A 45 -18.92 28.02 13.57
N GLY A 46 -18.23 27.10 14.26
CA GLY A 46 -18.60 26.65 15.61
C GLY A 46 -19.84 25.75 15.67
N LEU A 47 -20.28 25.19 14.53
CA LEU A 47 -21.45 24.32 14.45
C LEU A 47 -21.15 22.89 14.94
N ILE A 48 -19.93 22.42 14.71
CA ILE A 48 -19.45 21.10 15.11
C ILE A 48 -18.04 21.18 15.70
N THR A 49 -17.66 20.16 16.44
CA THR A 49 -16.32 20.01 16.99
C THR A 49 -15.35 19.40 15.96
N LYS A 50 -14.02 19.54 16.19
CA LYS A 50 -13.00 18.85 15.41
C LYS A 50 -13.23 17.33 15.38
N GLU A 51 -13.58 16.72 16.52
CA GLU A 51 -13.86 15.30 16.64
C GLU A 51 -15.07 14.88 15.77
N GLU A 52 -16.13 15.70 15.74
CA GLU A 52 -17.29 15.45 14.88
C GLU A 52 -16.92 15.58 13.38
N ALA A 53 -16.10 16.56 13.02
CA ALA A 53 -15.61 16.74 11.65
C ALA A 53 -14.82 15.50 11.17
N LEU A 54 -13.88 15.00 11.98
CA LEU A 54 -13.11 13.79 11.69
C LEU A 54 -14.00 12.55 11.53
N MET A 55 -15.08 12.45 12.31
CA MET A 55 -16.02 11.33 12.22
C MET A 55 -16.94 11.39 10.99
N ARG A 56 -17.12 12.55 10.37
CA ARG A 56 -17.97 12.74 9.18
C ARG A 56 -17.26 12.46 7.86
N VAL A 57 -15.93 12.55 7.86
CA VAL A 57 -15.13 12.26 6.66
C VAL A 57 -14.71 10.80 6.69
N GLU A 58 -15.18 10.04 5.71
CA GLU A 58 -14.77 8.65 5.57
C GLU A 58 -13.34 8.56 5.01
N PRO A 59 -12.47 7.70 5.58
CA PRO A 59 -11.06 7.60 5.16
C PRO A 59 -10.88 7.34 3.67
N ASP A 60 -11.74 6.54 3.04
CA ASP A 60 -11.67 6.24 1.61
C ASP A 60 -11.90 7.45 0.69
N MET A 61 -12.51 8.51 1.21
CA MET A 61 -12.67 9.78 0.47
C MET A 61 -11.32 10.42 0.16
N LEU A 62 -10.29 10.18 1.01
CA LEU A 62 -8.92 10.66 0.77
C LEU A 62 -8.34 10.14 -0.54
N ASN A 63 -8.67 8.90 -0.93
CA ASN A 63 -8.23 8.34 -2.19
C ASN A 63 -8.69 9.19 -3.40
N GLN A 64 -9.87 9.80 -3.31
CA GLN A 64 -10.38 10.67 -4.39
C GLN A 64 -9.60 11.98 -4.49
N LEU A 65 -9.19 12.54 -3.34
CA LEU A 65 -8.43 13.79 -3.30
C LEU A 65 -6.99 13.65 -3.83
N LEU A 66 -6.43 12.45 -3.79
CA LEU A 66 -5.05 12.19 -4.21
C LEU A 66 -4.93 11.76 -5.68
N ARG A 67 -6.06 11.54 -6.38
CA ARG A 67 -6.02 11.05 -7.77
C ARG A 67 -5.84 12.16 -8.78
N PRO A 68 -5.27 11.84 -9.97
CA PRO A 68 -5.23 12.79 -11.08
C PRO A 68 -6.62 13.29 -11.42
N ILE A 69 -6.69 14.53 -11.85
CA ILE A 69 -7.90 15.19 -12.35
C ILE A 69 -7.66 15.68 -13.76
N PHE A 70 -8.71 15.96 -14.53
CA PHE A 70 -8.55 16.69 -15.79
C PHE A 70 -8.15 18.14 -15.54
N ASP A 71 -7.36 18.70 -16.44
CA ASP A 71 -7.18 20.15 -16.49
C ASP A 71 -8.57 20.81 -16.63
N PRO A 72 -8.99 21.67 -15.69
CA PRO A 72 -10.34 22.23 -15.69
C PRO A 72 -10.71 22.98 -16.96
N LYS A 73 -9.75 23.70 -17.56
CA LYS A 73 -9.98 24.47 -18.79
C LYS A 73 -10.18 23.56 -20.01
N GLU A 74 -9.38 22.50 -20.10
CA GLU A 74 -9.50 21.54 -21.20
C GLU A 74 -10.78 20.69 -21.05
N LYS A 75 -11.17 20.29 -19.84
CA LYS A 75 -12.44 19.61 -19.59
C LYS A 75 -13.63 20.48 -19.97
N GLU A 76 -13.63 21.75 -19.57
CA GLU A 76 -14.70 22.71 -19.94
C GLU A 76 -14.79 22.89 -21.44
N LYS A 77 -13.66 23.00 -22.14
CA LYS A 77 -13.59 23.07 -23.60
C LYS A 77 -14.18 21.81 -24.24
N ALA A 78 -13.84 20.63 -23.74
CA ALA A 78 -14.36 19.36 -24.26
C ALA A 78 -15.89 19.25 -24.06
N LEU A 79 -16.42 19.72 -22.93
CA LEU A 79 -17.87 19.78 -22.68
C LEU A 79 -18.57 20.72 -23.67
N LYS A 80 -18.05 21.93 -23.85
CA LYS A 80 -18.61 22.92 -24.79
C LYS A 80 -18.56 22.47 -26.25
N SER A 81 -17.54 21.65 -26.59
CA SER A 81 -17.40 21.10 -27.96
C SER A 81 -18.24 19.83 -28.21
N GLY A 82 -19.04 19.39 -27.25
CA GLY A 82 -19.87 18.19 -27.40
C GLY A 82 -19.05 16.89 -27.48
N ASN A 83 -17.84 16.86 -26.89
CA ASN A 83 -16.97 15.68 -26.89
C ASN A 83 -17.33 14.69 -25.80
N MET A 84 -18.23 15.01 -24.86
CA MET A 84 -18.79 14.04 -23.93
C MET A 84 -19.72 13.08 -24.68
N ILE A 85 -19.32 11.83 -24.78
CA ILE A 85 -20.01 10.81 -25.60
C ILE A 85 -20.94 9.92 -24.81
N ALA A 86 -20.62 9.66 -23.54
CA ALA A 86 -21.39 8.76 -22.69
C ALA A 86 -21.20 9.07 -21.21
N ARG A 87 -22.08 8.50 -20.37
CA ARG A 87 -21.96 8.52 -18.93
C ARG A 87 -22.26 7.16 -18.33
N GLY A 88 -21.36 6.67 -17.48
CA GLY A 88 -21.53 5.44 -16.72
C GLY A 88 -21.49 5.69 -15.21
N LEU A 89 -21.27 4.61 -14.45
CA LEU A 89 -21.12 4.66 -13.00
C LEU A 89 -19.69 5.10 -12.62
N ASN A 90 -19.57 5.92 -11.61
CA ASN A 90 -18.32 6.40 -11.02
C ASN A 90 -17.64 5.31 -10.16
N ALA A 91 -17.14 4.27 -10.81
CA ALA A 91 -16.69 3.03 -10.18
C ALA A 91 -15.27 3.11 -9.58
N GLY A 92 -14.38 3.91 -10.18
CA GLY A 92 -13.02 4.17 -9.65
C GLY A 92 -12.66 5.63 -9.87
N PRO A 93 -12.56 6.46 -8.80
CA PRO A 93 -12.42 7.91 -8.93
C PRO A 93 -11.10 8.34 -9.58
N GLY A 94 -11.07 9.54 -10.15
CA GLY A 94 -9.94 10.13 -10.84
C GLY A 94 -10.19 10.33 -12.34
N ALA A 95 -9.22 10.90 -13.03
CA ALA A 95 -9.23 11.13 -14.48
C ALA A 95 -8.15 10.29 -15.17
N ALA A 96 -8.50 9.68 -16.29
CA ALA A 96 -7.57 8.94 -17.12
C ALA A 96 -7.77 9.23 -18.60
N THR A 97 -6.68 9.35 -19.33
CA THR A 97 -6.65 9.51 -20.78
C THR A 97 -5.71 8.49 -21.39
N GLY A 98 -6.11 7.89 -22.49
CA GLY A 98 -5.29 6.91 -23.19
C GLY A 98 -5.92 6.40 -24.47
N LYS A 99 -5.15 5.65 -25.21
CA LYS A 99 -5.59 4.96 -26.43
C LYS A 99 -6.48 3.78 -26.09
N VAL A 100 -7.56 3.61 -26.84
CA VAL A 100 -8.48 2.49 -26.66
C VAL A 100 -7.80 1.16 -27.01
N VAL A 101 -7.91 0.18 -26.13
CA VAL A 101 -7.56 -1.21 -26.38
C VAL A 101 -8.68 -2.13 -25.88
N PHE A 102 -8.90 -3.28 -26.56
CA PHE A 102 -10.06 -4.13 -26.30
C PHE A 102 -9.75 -5.46 -25.62
N ASN A 103 -8.50 -5.77 -25.36
CA ASN A 103 -8.08 -6.99 -24.65
C ASN A 103 -6.90 -6.72 -23.71
N ALA A 104 -6.66 -7.65 -22.80
CA ALA A 104 -5.61 -7.53 -21.78
C ALA A 104 -4.19 -7.56 -22.38
N GLU A 105 -3.96 -8.40 -23.38
CA GLU A 105 -2.65 -8.55 -24.01
C GLU A 105 -2.22 -7.28 -24.75
N ASP A 106 -3.15 -6.64 -25.47
CA ASP A 106 -2.86 -5.35 -26.13
C ASP A 106 -2.60 -4.26 -25.08
N ALA A 107 -3.35 -4.24 -23.96
CA ALA A 107 -3.12 -3.29 -22.88
C ALA A 107 -1.71 -3.45 -22.29
N GLU A 108 -1.27 -4.67 -22.00
CA GLU A 108 0.07 -4.93 -21.48
C GLU A 108 1.16 -4.56 -22.51
N SER A 109 1.01 -5.01 -23.75
CA SER A 109 2.02 -4.80 -24.78
C SER A 109 2.20 -3.32 -25.15
N TRP A 110 1.11 -2.57 -25.20
CA TRP A 110 1.18 -1.13 -25.50
C TRP A 110 1.71 -0.33 -24.31
N ALA A 111 1.30 -0.67 -23.08
CA ALA A 111 1.86 -0.06 -21.89
C ALA A 111 3.36 -0.32 -21.73
N ALA A 112 3.84 -1.53 -22.06
CA ALA A 112 5.25 -1.87 -22.06
C ALA A 112 6.08 -1.04 -23.08
N ARG A 113 5.43 -0.51 -24.14
CA ARG A 113 6.05 0.43 -25.10
C ARG A 113 5.94 1.89 -24.67
N GLY A 114 5.42 2.16 -23.47
CA GLY A 114 5.24 3.51 -22.94
C GLY A 114 3.96 4.21 -23.37
N GLU A 115 3.03 3.51 -24.05
CA GLU A 115 1.74 4.06 -24.45
C GLU A 115 0.78 4.11 -23.28
N LYS A 116 0.02 5.20 -23.18
CA LYS A 116 -1.09 5.28 -22.22
C LYS A 116 -2.33 4.66 -22.86
N VAL A 117 -2.91 3.67 -22.20
CA VAL A 117 -4.06 2.93 -22.74
C VAL A 117 -5.25 2.95 -21.77
N ILE A 118 -6.46 2.92 -22.33
CA ILE A 118 -7.72 2.66 -21.64
C ILE A 118 -8.22 1.29 -22.10
N LEU A 119 -8.37 0.37 -21.14
CA LEU A 119 -8.93 -0.95 -21.42
C LEU A 119 -10.46 -0.85 -21.51
N VAL A 120 -11.01 -1.19 -22.68
CA VAL A 120 -12.44 -1.10 -22.95
C VAL A 120 -13.02 -2.49 -23.13
N ARG A 121 -14.00 -2.85 -22.29
CA ARG A 121 -14.62 -4.16 -22.30
C ARG A 121 -16.14 -4.05 -22.25
N ILE A 122 -16.87 -5.06 -22.73
CA ILE A 122 -18.29 -5.20 -22.41
C ILE A 122 -18.42 -5.44 -20.92
N GLU A 123 -17.72 -6.44 -20.41
CA GLU A 123 -17.51 -6.74 -18.98
C GLU A 123 -16.07 -7.25 -18.82
N THR A 124 -15.44 -7.01 -17.66
CA THR A 124 -14.14 -7.60 -17.37
C THR A 124 -14.30 -8.95 -16.67
N SER A 125 -13.31 -9.82 -16.90
CA SER A 125 -13.17 -11.13 -16.28
C SER A 125 -11.84 -11.22 -15.49
N PRO A 126 -11.62 -12.26 -14.68
CA PRO A 126 -10.34 -12.47 -14.00
C PRO A 126 -9.13 -12.53 -14.95
N GLU A 127 -9.32 -12.93 -16.19
CA GLU A 127 -8.28 -12.96 -17.23
C GLU A 127 -7.81 -11.56 -17.64
N ASP A 128 -8.65 -10.54 -17.44
CA ASP A 128 -8.31 -9.15 -17.77
C ASP A 128 -7.43 -8.45 -16.71
N ILE A 129 -7.15 -9.07 -15.56
CA ILE A 129 -6.47 -8.43 -14.40
C ILE A 129 -5.12 -7.80 -14.79
N ARG A 130 -4.32 -8.48 -15.59
CA ARG A 130 -3.01 -7.93 -16.03
C ARG A 130 -3.19 -6.70 -16.90
N GLY A 131 -4.09 -6.77 -17.88
CA GLY A 131 -4.41 -5.62 -18.73
C GLY A 131 -5.03 -4.46 -17.95
N MET A 132 -5.88 -4.73 -16.97
CA MET A 132 -6.44 -3.71 -16.06
C MET A 132 -5.33 -3.03 -15.26
N ASN A 133 -4.33 -3.78 -14.81
CA ASN A 133 -3.19 -3.22 -14.09
C ASN A 133 -2.29 -2.35 -14.99
N ALA A 134 -2.07 -2.76 -16.23
CA ALA A 134 -1.26 -2.02 -17.20
C ALA A 134 -1.96 -0.72 -17.68
N ALA A 135 -3.29 -0.73 -17.80
CA ALA A 135 -4.06 0.40 -18.29
C ALA A 135 -4.06 1.61 -17.33
N GLN A 136 -4.21 2.82 -17.88
CA GLN A 136 -4.44 4.05 -17.10
C GLN A 136 -5.85 4.07 -16.50
N GLY A 137 -6.80 3.46 -17.18
CA GLY A 137 -8.18 3.36 -16.73
C GLY A 137 -8.95 2.25 -17.41
N ILE A 138 -10.10 1.92 -16.85
CA ILE A 138 -10.99 0.86 -17.31
C ILE A 138 -12.36 1.45 -17.64
N LEU A 139 -12.90 1.06 -18.79
CA LEU A 139 -14.23 1.46 -19.25
C LEU A 139 -15.02 0.21 -19.60
N THR A 140 -16.21 0.03 -19.01
CA THR A 140 -17.11 -1.08 -19.39
C THR A 140 -18.47 -0.59 -19.80
N SER A 141 -19.07 -1.27 -20.82
CA SER A 141 -20.46 -0.98 -21.23
C SER A 141 -21.48 -1.61 -20.30
N ARG A 142 -21.15 -2.68 -19.60
CA ARG A 142 -21.99 -3.36 -18.62
C ARG A 142 -21.33 -3.43 -17.25
N GLY A 143 -22.11 -3.75 -16.23
CA GLY A 143 -21.66 -3.94 -14.85
C GLY A 143 -22.08 -2.82 -13.93
N GLY A 144 -22.34 -3.18 -12.68
CA GLY A 144 -22.72 -2.28 -11.59
C GLY A 144 -21.50 -1.86 -10.73
N MET A 145 -21.76 -1.16 -9.63
CA MET A 145 -20.75 -0.78 -8.63
C MET A 145 -20.09 -1.98 -7.91
N THR A 146 -20.71 -3.16 -8.00
CA THR A 146 -20.21 -4.43 -7.47
C THR A 146 -19.69 -5.37 -8.56
N SER A 147 -19.59 -4.91 -9.82
CA SER A 147 -19.02 -5.71 -10.91
C SER A 147 -17.53 -5.95 -10.71
N HIS A 148 -17.00 -6.97 -11.37
CA HIS A 148 -15.58 -7.29 -11.37
C HIS A 148 -14.72 -6.07 -11.75
N ALA A 149 -15.10 -5.35 -12.82
CA ALA A 149 -14.40 -4.12 -13.22
C ALA A 149 -14.32 -3.08 -12.10
N ALA A 150 -15.45 -2.81 -11.43
CA ALA A 150 -15.54 -1.82 -10.37
C ALA A 150 -14.76 -2.22 -9.12
N LEU A 151 -14.84 -3.48 -8.70
CA LEU A 151 -14.15 -3.99 -7.51
C LEU A 151 -12.64 -4.03 -7.72
N VAL A 152 -12.19 -4.65 -8.81
CA VAL A 152 -10.76 -4.80 -9.11
C VAL A 152 -10.11 -3.45 -9.40
N ALA A 153 -10.76 -2.55 -10.14
CA ALA A 153 -10.24 -1.21 -10.37
C ALA A 153 -10.03 -0.43 -9.06
N ARG A 154 -10.97 -0.53 -8.12
CA ARG A 154 -10.82 0.08 -6.79
C ARG A 154 -9.66 -0.52 -6.01
N GLN A 155 -9.51 -1.85 -6.03
CA GLN A 155 -8.38 -2.53 -5.39
C GLN A 155 -7.04 -2.09 -5.95
N MET A 156 -6.94 -2.03 -7.28
CA MET A 156 -5.72 -1.61 -7.99
C MET A 156 -5.49 -0.09 -7.94
N GLY A 157 -6.46 0.65 -7.44
CA GLY A 157 -6.38 2.10 -7.48
C GLY A 157 -6.51 2.71 -8.89
N LYS A 158 -7.15 2.04 -9.83
CA LYS A 158 -7.32 2.49 -11.21
C LYS A 158 -8.59 3.32 -11.39
N VAL A 159 -8.53 4.24 -12.34
CA VAL A 159 -9.72 4.99 -12.77
C VAL A 159 -10.68 4.03 -13.47
N CYS A 160 -11.96 4.08 -13.14
CA CYS A 160 -12.95 3.20 -13.72
C CYS A 160 -14.29 3.88 -13.92
N VAL A 161 -14.81 3.76 -15.13
CA VAL A 161 -16.22 4.05 -15.47
C VAL A 161 -16.86 2.74 -15.88
N ALA A 162 -17.86 2.29 -15.12
CA ALA A 162 -18.52 1.00 -15.36
C ALA A 162 -19.98 1.20 -15.80
N GLY A 163 -20.54 0.19 -16.51
CA GLY A 163 -21.95 0.20 -16.86
C GLY A 163 -22.37 1.31 -17.80
N CYS A 164 -21.51 1.68 -18.75
CA CYS A 164 -21.76 2.72 -19.72
C CYS A 164 -22.59 2.17 -20.89
N GLY A 165 -23.88 1.93 -20.65
CA GLY A 165 -24.79 1.20 -21.58
C GLY A 165 -25.01 1.89 -22.93
N GLU A 166 -24.62 3.15 -23.08
CA GLU A 166 -24.65 3.88 -24.35
C GLU A 166 -23.56 3.40 -25.35
N LEU A 167 -22.55 2.67 -24.87
CA LEU A 167 -21.42 2.21 -25.68
C LEU A 167 -21.75 0.84 -26.30
N ASP A 168 -21.76 0.77 -27.62
CA ASP A 168 -21.79 -0.49 -28.37
C ASP A 168 -20.37 -0.89 -28.78
N ILE A 169 -19.87 -2.00 -28.20
CA ILE A 169 -18.49 -2.47 -28.36
C ILE A 169 -18.47 -3.66 -29.30
N ASP A 170 -17.79 -3.51 -30.43
CA ASP A 170 -17.58 -4.56 -31.43
C ASP A 170 -16.09 -5.00 -31.41
N TYR A 171 -15.85 -6.16 -30.78
CA TYR A 171 -14.49 -6.71 -30.69
C TYR A 171 -13.90 -7.15 -32.03
N LYS A 172 -14.77 -7.55 -33.02
CA LYS A 172 -14.31 -7.97 -34.33
C LYS A 172 -13.82 -6.80 -35.16
N LYS A 173 -14.53 -5.67 -35.07
CA LYS A 173 -14.15 -4.42 -35.73
C LYS A 173 -13.19 -3.59 -34.88
N LYS A 174 -12.89 -4.02 -33.66
CA LYS A 174 -12.09 -3.28 -32.69
C LYS A 174 -12.55 -1.81 -32.60
N SER A 175 -13.82 -1.59 -32.28
CA SER A 175 -14.43 -0.26 -32.27
C SER A 175 -15.53 -0.12 -31.23
N ILE A 176 -15.76 1.13 -30.82
CA ILE A 176 -16.88 1.57 -29.99
C ILE A 176 -17.80 2.43 -30.87
N SER A 177 -19.09 2.13 -30.89
CA SER A 177 -20.10 2.98 -31.50
C SER A 177 -20.95 3.66 -30.44
N VAL A 178 -21.12 4.98 -30.53
CA VAL A 178 -21.91 5.78 -29.57
C VAL A 178 -22.43 7.06 -30.21
N LYS A 179 -23.73 7.31 -30.13
CA LYS A 179 -24.37 8.54 -30.66
C LYS A 179 -23.96 8.90 -32.09
N GLY A 180 -23.86 7.89 -32.98
CA GLY A 180 -23.47 8.07 -34.37
C GLY A 180 -21.98 8.34 -34.61
N LYS A 181 -21.16 8.31 -33.57
CA LYS A 181 -19.70 8.37 -33.64
C LYS A 181 -19.09 6.99 -33.52
N THR A 182 -17.95 6.74 -34.17
CA THR A 182 -17.20 5.50 -34.06
C THR A 182 -15.78 5.82 -33.58
N ILE A 183 -15.29 5.11 -32.59
CA ILE A 183 -13.94 5.20 -32.04
C ILE A 183 -13.26 3.87 -32.25
N LYS A 184 -12.12 3.86 -32.94
CA LYS A 184 -11.34 2.67 -33.25
C LYS A 184 -10.24 2.42 -32.21
N GLU A 185 -9.74 1.19 -32.17
CA GLU A 185 -8.54 0.85 -31.42
C GLU A 185 -7.39 1.83 -31.73
N GLY A 186 -6.68 2.27 -30.71
CA GLY A 186 -5.59 3.26 -30.84
C GLY A 186 -6.02 4.72 -30.85
N GLU A 187 -7.30 5.04 -31.01
CA GLU A 187 -7.80 6.41 -30.85
C GLU A 187 -7.90 6.77 -29.37
N TYR A 188 -7.77 8.04 -29.04
CA TYR A 188 -7.81 8.52 -27.67
C TYR A 188 -9.24 8.67 -27.13
N ILE A 189 -9.42 8.21 -25.91
CA ILE A 189 -10.57 8.56 -25.06
C ILE A 189 -10.08 9.05 -23.70
N SER A 190 -10.94 9.81 -23.05
CA SER A 190 -10.72 10.30 -21.69
C SER A 190 -11.89 9.91 -20.81
N ILE A 191 -11.63 9.40 -19.62
CA ILE A 191 -12.68 8.97 -18.68
C ILE A 191 -12.50 9.66 -17.32
N ASP A 192 -13.59 10.16 -16.77
CA ASP A 192 -13.66 10.72 -15.43
C ASP A 192 -14.38 9.73 -14.51
N GLY A 193 -13.63 8.94 -13.78
CA GLY A 193 -14.15 7.97 -12.84
C GLY A 193 -14.79 8.59 -11.58
N THR A 194 -14.65 9.91 -11.38
CA THR A 194 -15.31 10.63 -10.28
C THR A 194 -16.73 11.03 -10.64
N THR A 195 -16.95 11.41 -11.93
CA THR A 195 -18.26 11.87 -12.43
C THR A 195 -18.96 10.83 -13.31
N GLY A 196 -18.25 9.80 -13.74
CA GLY A 196 -18.73 8.78 -14.67
C GLY A 196 -18.74 9.24 -16.15
N GLU A 197 -18.14 10.37 -16.48
CA GLU A 197 -18.15 10.95 -17.81
C GLU A 197 -17.09 10.30 -18.72
N VAL A 198 -17.47 10.09 -19.99
CA VAL A 198 -16.61 9.55 -21.05
C VAL A 198 -16.52 10.57 -22.17
N PHE A 199 -15.30 10.91 -22.57
CA PHE A 199 -15.02 11.89 -23.60
C PHE A 199 -14.29 11.24 -24.78
N MET A 200 -14.63 11.65 -25.98
CA MET A 200 -13.87 11.38 -27.19
C MET A 200 -12.65 12.32 -27.25
N GLY A 201 -11.49 11.77 -27.58
CA GLY A 201 -10.25 12.50 -27.69
C GLY A 201 -9.45 12.59 -26.39
N GLU A 202 -8.33 13.29 -26.48
CA GLU A 202 -7.38 13.46 -25.39
C GLU A 202 -7.72 14.70 -24.57
N ILE A 203 -7.95 14.54 -23.27
CA ILE A 203 -8.01 15.62 -22.29
C ILE A 203 -6.81 15.48 -21.37
N LYS A 204 -6.04 16.53 -21.21
CA LYS A 204 -4.86 16.54 -20.37
C LYS A 204 -5.23 16.26 -18.91
N THR A 205 -4.57 15.29 -18.31
CA THR A 205 -4.64 15.03 -16.87
C THR A 205 -3.53 15.78 -16.15
N ILE A 206 -3.85 16.27 -14.96
CA ILE A 206 -2.89 16.87 -14.03
C ILE A 206 -2.96 16.14 -12.68
N PRO A 207 -1.86 16.08 -11.92
CA PRO A 207 -1.90 15.57 -10.55
C PRO A 207 -2.89 16.38 -9.70
N SER A 208 -3.44 15.76 -8.65
CA SER A 208 -4.31 16.49 -7.72
C SER A 208 -3.59 17.70 -7.11
N GLU A 209 -4.34 18.71 -6.66
CA GLU A 209 -3.76 19.89 -6.01
C GLU A 209 -2.91 19.53 -4.80
N ILE A 210 -3.31 18.49 -4.03
CA ILE A 210 -2.55 17.99 -2.88
C ILE A 210 -1.19 17.46 -3.31
N LEU A 211 -1.14 16.64 -4.37
CA LEU A 211 0.12 16.11 -4.90
C LEU A 211 1.01 17.21 -5.47
N ARG A 212 0.40 18.18 -6.17
CA ARG A 212 1.12 19.35 -6.71
C ARG A 212 1.73 20.24 -5.63
N VAL A 213 1.11 20.29 -4.44
CA VAL A 213 1.67 21.02 -3.28
C VAL A 213 2.73 20.19 -2.59
N LEU A 214 2.41 18.95 -2.21
CA LEU A 214 3.27 18.13 -1.33
C LEU A 214 4.45 17.47 -2.07
N ILE A 215 4.21 16.98 -3.27
CA ILE A 215 5.18 16.14 -4.00
C ILE A 215 5.86 16.92 -5.12
N ASP A 216 5.08 17.42 -6.07
CA ASP A 216 5.61 18.09 -7.28
C ASP A 216 6.11 19.51 -6.99
N LYS A 217 5.63 20.12 -5.90
CA LYS A 217 5.93 21.52 -5.49
C LYS A 217 5.66 22.55 -6.58
N THR A 218 4.70 22.26 -7.46
CA THR A 218 4.27 23.13 -8.58
C THR A 218 3.13 24.06 -8.22
N LEU A 219 2.51 23.87 -7.04
CA LEU A 219 1.44 24.70 -6.53
C LEU A 219 1.79 25.15 -5.10
N LYS A 220 1.62 26.45 -4.82
CA LYS A 220 1.84 26.97 -3.47
C LYS A 220 0.64 26.62 -2.56
N PRO A 221 0.85 26.29 -1.28
CA PRO A 221 -0.21 25.95 -0.32
C PRO A 221 -1.33 27.00 -0.26
N GLU A 222 -0.97 28.28 -0.27
CA GLU A 222 -1.91 29.41 -0.15
C GLU A 222 -2.83 29.56 -1.38
N LYS A 223 -2.47 28.91 -2.50
CA LYS A 223 -3.24 28.96 -3.75
C LYS A 223 -4.19 27.78 -3.94
N SER A 224 -4.23 26.86 -2.97
CA SER A 224 -5.10 25.69 -3.01
C SER A 224 -5.96 25.58 -1.76
N GLN A 225 -7.25 25.94 -1.88
CA GLN A 225 -8.20 25.76 -0.78
C GLN A 225 -8.38 24.27 -0.43
N VAL A 226 -8.36 23.39 -1.45
CA VAL A 226 -8.44 21.94 -1.26
C VAL A 226 -7.30 21.44 -0.37
N TYR A 227 -6.08 21.91 -0.62
CA TYR A 227 -4.93 21.55 0.20
C TYR A 227 -5.04 22.12 1.62
N GLN A 228 -5.48 23.36 1.78
CA GLN A 228 -5.62 24.00 3.09
C GLN A 228 -6.63 23.25 3.97
N ASP A 229 -7.80 22.90 3.41
CA ASP A 229 -8.83 22.15 4.13
C ASP A 229 -8.33 20.72 4.47
N PHE A 230 -7.66 20.07 3.52
CA PHE A 230 -7.00 18.78 3.75
C PHE A 230 -5.95 18.87 4.86
N ALA A 231 -5.03 19.83 4.80
CA ALA A 231 -3.96 19.99 5.78
C ALA A 231 -4.50 20.26 7.19
N LEU A 232 -5.55 21.08 7.29
CA LEU A 232 -6.20 21.39 8.55
C LEU A 232 -6.88 20.17 9.16
N LEU A 233 -7.60 19.39 8.36
CA LEU A 233 -8.25 18.17 8.83
C LEU A 233 -7.21 17.11 9.25
N MET A 234 -6.09 16.99 8.50
CA MET A 234 -4.99 16.09 8.86
C MET A 234 -4.29 16.53 10.15
N SER A 235 -4.16 17.83 10.42
CA SER A 235 -3.61 18.30 11.71
C SER A 235 -4.50 17.90 12.89
N TRP A 236 -5.83 17.98 12.74
CA TRP A 236 -6.76 17.50 13.77
C TRP A 236 -6.69 15.99 13.98
N ALA A 237 -6.45 15.24 12.90
CA ALA A 237 -6.24 13.79 13.00
C ALA A 237 -4.95 13.48 13.77
N ASP A 238 -3.86 14.21 13.51
CA ASP A 238 -2.59 14.06 14.22
C ASP A 238 -2.70 14.44 15.72
N GLU A 239 -3.48 15.47 16.07
CA GLU A 239 -3.78 15.86 17.46
C GLU A 239 -4.58 14.78 18.22
N THR A 240 -5.35 13.96 17.51
CA THR A 240 -6.35 13.05 18.09
C THR A 240 -5.88 11.62 18.19
N ARG A 241 -5.13 11.12 17.18
CA ARG A 241 -4.70 9.73 17.10
C ARG A 241 -3.67 9.37 18.17
N ARG A 242 -3.68 8.10 18.59
CA ARG A 242 -2.65 7.49 19.44
C ARG A 242 -1.65 6.66 18.63
N LEU A 243 -2.14 5.95 17.60
CA LEU A 243 -1.28 5.15 16.73
C LEU A 243 -0.29 6.02 15.95
N GLY A 244 0.98 5.63 15.95
CA GLY A 244 1.97 6.11 15.00
C GLY A 244 1.66 5.60 13.60
N ILE A 245 1.95 6.41 12.58
CA ILE A 245 1.76 6.02 11.18
C ILE A 245 3.10 5.98 10.47
N ARG A 246 3.55 4.77 10.12
CA ARG A 246 4.76 4.52 9.35
C ARG A 246 4.43 4.13 7.91
N THR A 247 5.45 4.02 7.09
CA THR A 247 5.30 3.61 5.70
C THR A 247 6.08 2.34 5.38
N ASN A 248 5.61 1.60 4.37
CA ASN A 248 6.38 0.58 3.68
C ASN A 248 7.07 1.25 2.49
N ALA A 249 8.40 1.29 2.50
CA ALA A 249 9.18 1.93 1.45
C ALA A 249 10.56 1.27 1.33
N ASP A 250 10.92 0.93 0.10
CA ASP A 250 12.13 0.18 -0.25
C ASP A 250 13.15 1.07 -0.97
N GLU A 251 12.74 2.31 -1.33
CA GLU A 251 13.52 3.28 -2.09
C GLU A 251 13.41 4.70 -1.51
N PRO A 252 14.44 5.54 -1.69
CA PRO A 252 14.42 6.94 -1.22
C PRO A 252 13.25 7.76 -1.77
N LYS A 253 12.83 7.50 -3.00
CA LYS A 253 11.69 8.20 -3.63
C LYS A 253 10.37 7.88 -2.92
N GLN A 254 10.12 6.61 -2.64
CA GLN A 254 8.93 6.18 -1.88
C GLN A 254 8.93 6.75 -0.47
N ALA A 255 10.09 6.72 0.20
CA ALA A 255 10.27 7.31 1.52
C ALA A 255 9.99 8.82 1.52
N SER A 256 10.46 9.57 0.50
CA SER A 256 10.23 11.01 0.36
C SER A 256 8.75 11.35 0.20
N VAL A 257 8.02 10.55 -0.59
CA VAL A 257 6.57 10.70 -0.75
C VAL A 257 5.86 10.48 0.58
N ALA A 258 6.22 9.43 1.31
CA ALA A 258 5.60 9.11 2.59
C ALA A 258 5.87 10.19 3.65
N VAL A 259 7.09 10.72 3.73
CA VAL A 259 7.45 11.85 4.63
C VAL A 259 6.64 13.10 4.27
N ALA A 260 6.44 13.39 2.99
CA ALA A 260 5.61 14.50 2.56
C ALA A 260 4.14 14.35 3.00
N PHE A 261 3.62 13.12 3.12
CA PHE A 261 2.32 12.82 3.72
C PHE A 261 2.35 12.73 5.26
N GLY A 262 3.52 12.93 5.87
CA GLY A 262 3.70 12.95 7.32
C GLY A 262 3.82 11.55 7.93
N ALA A 263 4.47 10.60 7.25
CA ALA A 263 4.88 9.33 7.85
C ALA A 263 5.95 9.56 8.92
N GLU A 264 5.85 8.80 10.02
CA GLU A 264 6.69 8.93 11.22
C GLU A 264 7.83 7.90 11.27
N GLY A 265 8.11 7.26 10.15
CA GLY A 265 9.15 6.25 9.99
C GLY A 265 8.86 5.29 8.86
N ILE A 266 9.80 4.38 8.62
CA ILE A 266 9.57 3.20 7.80
C ILE A 266 9.28 2.03 8.74
N GLY A 267 8.14 1.35 8.55
CA GLY A 267 7.77 0.16 9.30
C GLY A 267 8.14 -1.14 8.57
N LEU A 268 8.42 -1.06 7.28
CA LEU A 268 8.95 -2.16 6.47
C LEU A 268 9.75 -1.62 5.29
N CYS A 269 11.03 -1.95 5.26
CA CYS A 269 11.88 -1.88 4.08
C CYS A 269 12.25 -3.31 3.69
N ARG A 270 11.81 -3.74 2.50
CA ARG A 270 12.05 -5.08 1.94
C ARG A 270 13.37 -5.08 1.18
N THR A 271 14.37 -5.77 1.70
CA THR A 271 15.71 -5.77 1.10
C THR A 271 15.78 -6.55 -0.22
N GLU A 272 14.87 -7.50 -0.44
CA GLU A 272 14.78 -8.26 -1.69
C GLU A 272 14.47 -7.39 -2.90
N HIS A 273 13.67 -6.34 -2.75
CA HIS A 273 13.33 -5.44 -3.86
C HIS A 273 14.55 -4.69 -4.39
N MET A 274 15.55 -4.48 -3.53
CA MET A 274 16.82 -3.86 -3.93
C MET A 274 17.66 -4.74 -4.88
N PHE A 275 17.33 -6.02 -5.01
CA PHE A 275 18.15 -6.99 -5.77
C PHE A 275 17.71 -7.20 -7.23
N PHE A 276 16.53 -6.70 -7.61
CA PHE A 276 16.01 -6.94 -8.96
C PHE A 276 16.50 -5.97 -10.04
N GLU A 277 17.17 -4.87 -9.69
CA GLU A 277 17.57 -3.84 -10.63
C GLU A 277 18.96 -4.08 -11.26
N GLY A 278 19.03 -3.99 -12.60
CA GLY A 278 20.27 -3.92 -13.37
C GLY A 278 21.23 -5.10 -13.13
N GLU A 279 22.49 -4.81 -12.82
CA GLU A 279 23.53 -5.82 -12.59
C GLU A 279 23.42 -6.54 -11.24
N ARG A 280 22.54 -6.08 -10.36
CA ARG A 280 22.36 -6.64 -9.00
C ARG A 280 21.83 -8.06 -9.05
N ILE A 281 20.84 -8.31 -9.91
CA ILE A 281 20.26 -9.65 -10.06
C ILE A 281 21.31 -10.69 -10.48
N ASP A 282 22.31 -10.30 -11.26
CA ASP A 282 23.38 -11.22 -11.66
C ASP A 282 24.28 -11.59 -10.47
N ALA A 283 24.62 -10.62 -9.62
CA ALA A 283 25.40 -10.87 -8.41
C ALA A 283 24.61 -11.74 -7.41
N VAL A 284 23.28 -11.54 -7.30
CA VAL A 284 22.41 -12.41 -6.50
C VAL A 284 22.41 -13.85 -7.06
N ARG A 285 22.29 -14.00 -8.37
CA ARG A 285 22.36 -15.31 -9.04
C ARG A 285 23.71 -15.98 -8.86
N GLU A 286 24.82 -15.22 -8.94
CA GLU A 286 26.15 -15.74 -8.60
C GLU A 286 26.22 -16.25 -7.16
N MET A 287 25.64 -15.50 -6.21
CA MET A 287 25.57 -15.91 -4.81
C MET A 287 24.79 -17.22 -4.64
N ILE A 288 23.63 -17.34 -5.28
CA ILE A 288 22.74 -18.52 -5.19
C ILE A 288 23.39 -19.75 -5.83
N LEU A 289 24.07 -19.57 -6.95
CA LEU A 289 24.67 -20.64 -7.72
C LEU A 289 26.05 -21.04 -7.24
N ALA A 290 26.64 -20.30 -6.30
CA ALA A 290 27.93 -20.63 -5.70
C ALA A 290 27.90 -22.03 -5.04
N ASN A 291 28.96 -22.81 -5.31
CA ASN A 291 29.07 -24.18 -4.79
C ASN A 291 29.63 -24.23 -3.34
N ASP A 292 30.32 -23.16 -2.92
CA ASP A 292 30.97 -23.08 -1.63
C ASP A 292 30.84 -21.70 -0.98
N LEU A 293 31.31 -21.59 0.25
CA LEU A 293 31.30 -20.36 1.04
C LEU A 293 32.10 -19.22 0.40
N GLU A 294 33.25 -19.54 -0.21
CA GLU A 294 34.14 -18.51 -0.76
C GLU A 294 33.54 -17.92 -2.05
N GLY A 295 32.94 -18.73 -2.89
CA GLY A 295 32.17 -18.27 -4.05
C GLY A 295 31.01 -17.37 -3.63
N ARG A 296 30.23 -17.75 -2.59
CA ARG A 296 29.16 -16.94 -2.04
C ARG A 296 29.65 -15.60 -1.49
N LYS A 297 30.71 -15.60 -0.70
CA LYS A 297 31.33 -14.38 -0.18
C LYS A 297 31.81 -13.44 -1.30
N LYS A 298 32.35 -13.99 -2.38
CA LYS A 298 32.78 -13.20 -3.55
C LYS A 298 31.61 -12.47 -4.20
N ALA A 299 30.47 -13.14 -4.37
CA ALA A 299 29.26 -12.54 -4.90
C ALA A 299 28.66 -11.49 -3.94
N LEU A 300 28.60 -11.80 -2.63
CA LEU A 300 28.15 -10.88 -1.60
C LEU A 300 28.98 -9.59 -1.53
N LYS A 301 30.31 -9.66 -1.77
CA LYS A 301 31.17 -8.48 -1.87
C LYS A 301 30.78 -7.53 -2.99
N LYS A 302 30.15 -8.02 -4.07
CA LYS A 302 29.62 -7.17 -5.15
C LYS A 302 28.32 -6.48 -4.73
N LEU A 303 27.47 -7.17 -3.96
CA LEU A 303 26.17 -6.65 -3.49
C LEU A 303 26.30 -5.61 -2.38
N LEU A 304 27.27 -5.76 -1.49
CA LEU A 304 27.50 -4.89 -0.34
C LEU A 304 27.48 -3.39 -0.68
N PRO A 305 28.31 -2.87 -1.63
CA PRO A 305 28.34 -1.44 -1.94
C PRO A 305 27.02 -0.96 -2.56
N MET A 306 26.30 -1.81 -3.28
CA MET A 306 25.02 -1.47 -3.90
C MET A 306 23.96 -1.26 -2.84
N GLN A 307 23.78 -2.23 -1.95
CA GLN A 307 22.79 -2.17 -0.88
C GLN A 307 23.11 -1.07 0.13
N LYS A 308 24.39 -0.87 0.47
CA LYS A 308 24.83 0.25 1.28
C LYS A 308 24.42 1.60 0.68
N LYS A 309 24.55 1.78 -0.65
CA LYS A 309 24.12 3.00 -1.33
C LYS A 309 22.62 3.26 -1.18
N ASP A 310 21.82 2.21 -1.24
CA ASP A 310 20.36 2.30 -1.08
C ASP A 310 20.00 2.76 0.35
N PHE A 311 20.61 2.14 1.37
CA PHE A 311 20.40 2.54 2.76
C PHE A 311 20.87 3.96 3.05
N ILE A 312 21.98 4.41 2.47
CA ILE A 312 22.42 5.82 2.56
C ILE A 312 21.31 6.75 2.03
N GLY A 313 20.71 6.41 0.90
CA GLY A 313 19.61 7.18 0.32
C GLY A 313 18.39 7.23 1.23
N ILE A 314 17.98 6.09 1.77
CA ILE A 314 16.83 5.97 2.68
C ILE A 314 17.09 6.74 3.98
N PHE A 315 18.22 6.54 4.65
CA PHE A 315 18.56 7.22 5.91
C PHE A 315 18.63 8.75 5.77
N LYS A 316 19.08 9.26 4.62
CA LYS A 316 19.07 10.71 4.37
C LYS A 316 17.65 11.29 4.35
N VAL A 317 16.72 10.59 3.75
CA VAL A 317 15.32 11.02 3.70
C VAL A 317 14.65 10.88 5.06
N MET A 318 15.00 9.82 5.80
CA MET A 318 14.41 9.48 7.09
C MET A 318 15.15 10.08 8.29
N ASN A 319 15.82 11.20 8.13
CA ASN A 319 16.57 11.88 9.19
C ASN A 319 15.71 12.07 10.45
N GLY A 320 16.16 11.53 11.59
CA GLY A 320 15.47 11.56 12.89
C GLY A 320 14.33 10.54 13.05
N LEU A 321 13.97 9.81 11.97
CA LEU A 321 12.87 8.87 11.97
C LEU A 321 13.37 7.41 11.96
N PRO A 322 12.66 6.47 12.62
CA PRO A 322 13.03 5.06 12.62
C PRO A 322 12.85 4.40 11.25
N VAL A 323 13.77 3.50 10.92
CA VAL A 323 13.76 2.72 9.67
C VAL A 323 13.85 1.24 10.01
N THR A 324 12.73 0.53 9.90
CA THR A 324 12.67 -0.93 10.09
C THR A 324 13.05 -1.63 8.79
N ILE A 325 14.17 -2.33 8.81
CA ILE A 325 14.76 -3.03 7.65
C ILE A 325 14.61 -4.52 7.88
N ARG A 326 13.88 -5.19 7.01
CA ARG A 326 13.74 -6.64 7.03
C ARG A 326 14.91 -7.28 6.30
N THR A 327 15.59 -8.23 6.93
CA THR A 327 16.60 -9.06 6.26
C THR A 327 15.95 -9.92 5.19
N LEU A 328 16.75 -10.49 4.28
CA LEU A 328 16.28 -11.24 3.12
C LEU A 328 15.23 -12.29 3.51
N ASP A 329 14.05 -12.20 2.89
CA ASP A 329 12.92 -13.05 3.22
C ASP A 329 12.60 -14.12 2.15
N PRO A 330 12.49 -13.84 0.84
CA PRO A 330 12.04 -14.83 -0.13
C PRO A 330 13.03 -15.99 -0.30
N PRO A 331 12.55 -17.18 -0.72
CA PRO A 331 13.42 -18.28 -1.06
C PRO A 331 14.28 -17.96 -2.29
N LEU A 332 15.46 -18.57 -2.36
CA LEU A 332 16.47 -18.22 -3.37
C LEU A 332 16.03 -18.46 -4.81
N HIS A 333 15.15 -19.44 -5.06
CA HIS A 333 14.71 -19.75 -6.41
C HIS A 333 13.89 -18.62 -7.07
N GLU A 334 13.28 -17.71 -6.28
CA GLU A 334 12.56 -16.56 -6.83
C GLU A 334 13.44 -15.58 -7.62
N PHE A 335 14.75 -15.58 -7.34
CA PHE A 335 15.72 -14.77 -8.09
C PHE A 335 16.25 -15.46 -9.34
N LEU A 336 15.93 -16.74 -9.54
CA LEU A 336 16.41 -17.53 -10.67
C LEU A 336 15.40 -17.50 -11.83
N PRO A 337 15.87 -17.71 -13.08
CA PRO A 337 14.98 -17.78 -14.21
C PRO A 337 14.07 -19.01 -14.14
N HIS A 338 12.83 -18.87 -14.63
CA HIS A 338 11.82 -19.93 -14.56
C HIS A 338 11.64 -20.69 -15.90
N THR A 339 12.08 -20.10 -17.02
CA THR A 339 11.93 -20.71 -18.35
C THR A 339 13.26 -21.26 -18.87
N GLU A 340 13.21 -22.36 -19.64
CA GLU A 340 14.42 -22.93 -20.26
C GLU A 340 15.19 -21.91 -21.12
N LYS A 341 14.47 -21.03 -21.81
CA LYS A 341 15.05 -19.96 -22.62
C LYS A 341 15.89 -19.00 -21.77
N GLU A 342 15.36 -18.58 -20.62
CA GLU A 342 16.06 -17.70 -19.68
C GLU A 342 17.23 -18.41 -19.00
N ILE A 343 17.06 -19.69 -18.63
CA ILE A 343 18.14 -20.52 -18.06
C ILE A 343 19.28 -20.65 -19.05
N LYS A 344 18.98 -20.86 -20.36
CA LYS A 344 19.96 -20.93 -21.41
C LYS A 344 20.71 -19.61 -21.60
N ALA A 345 20.01 -18.50 -21.57
CA ALA A 345 20.63 -17.17 -21.61
C ALA A 345 21.55 -16.92 -20.40
N LEU A 346 21.09 -17.30 -19.18
CA LEU A 346 21.92 -17.21 -17.98
C LEU A 346 23.14 -18.12 -18.01
N SER A 347 23.00 -19.35 -18.53
CA SER A 347 24.10 -20.30 -18.76
C SER A 347 25.21 -19.67 -19.62
N GLN A 348 24.85 -19.07 -20.75
CA GLN A 348 25.79 -18.36 -21.62
C GLN A 348 26.46 -17.18 -20.92
N LYS A 349 25.69 -16.39 -20.18
CA LYS A 349 26.20 -15.20 -19.48
C LYS A 349 27.19 -15.56 -18.37
N MET A 350 26.91 -16.62 -17.62
CA MET A 350 27.73 -17.06 -16.48
C MET A 350 28.83 -18.06 -16.86
N GLY A 351 28.84 -18.56 -18.05
CA GLY A 351 29.79 -19.60 -18.48
C GLY A 351 29.58 -20.95 -17.77
N ILE A 352 28.38 -21.24 -17.30
CA ILE A 352 28.00 -22.49 -16.63
C ILE A 352 27.31 -23.39 -17.67
N PRO A 353 27.67 -24.70 -17.80
CA PRO A 353 26.96 -25.60 -18.70
C PRO A 353 25.45 -25.63 -18.42
N PHE A 354 24.65 -25.58 -19.50
CA PHE A 354 23.18 -25.49 -19.41
C PHE A 354 22.57 -26.60 -18.53
N GLU A 355 22.97 -27.86 -18.76
CA GLU A 355 22.46 -29.00 -17.99
C GLU A 355 22.77 -28.88 -16.48
N SER A 356 23.97 -28.40 -16.16
CA SER A 356 24.36 -28.18 -14.74
C SER A 356 23.57 -27.07 -14.12
N LEU A 357 23.32 -25.99 -14.83
CA LEU A 357 22.52 -24.88 -14.38
C LEU A 357 21.04 -25.27 -14.21
N LEU A 358 20.49 -25.98 -15.19
CA LEU A 358 19.12 -26.50 -15.14
C LEU A 358 18.90 -27.42 -13.94
N ALA A 359 19.83 -28.36 -13.71
CA ALA A 359 19.78 -29.26 -12.54
C ALA A 359 19.84 -28.48 -11.23
N LYS A 360 20.69 -27.47 -11.13
CA LYS A 360 20.81 -26.61 -9.94
C LYS A 360 19.54 -25.79 -9.70
N VAL A 361 19.00 -25.14 -10.73
CA VAL A 361 17.72 -24.37 -10.64
C VAL A 361 16.59 -25.29 -10.21
N SER A 362 16.48 -26.48 -10.84
CA SER A 362 15.45 -27.47 -10.47
C SER A 362 15.59 -27.96 -9.04
N SER A 363 16.81 -28.15 -8.53
CA SER A 363 17.06 -28.59 -7.15
C SER A 363 16.70 -27.53 -6.08
N LEU A 364 16.67 -26.26 -6.46
CA LEU A 364 16.31 -25.15 -5.59
C LEU A 364 14.82 -24.83 -5.61
N HIS A 365 14.09 -25.38 -6.59
CA HIS A 365 12.67 -25.16 -6.71
C HIS A 365 11.92 -25.82 -5.54
N GLU A 366 11.11 -25.05 -4.84
CA GLU A 366 10.33 -25.50 -3.70
C GLU A 366 8.87 -25.78 -4.08
N ALA A 367 8.31 -26.88 -3.58
CA ALA A 367 6.92 -27.22 -3.80
C ALA A 367 5.96 -26.23 -3.12
N ASN A 368 6.38 -25.69 -1.99
CA ASN A 368 5.66 -24.64 -1.27
C ASN A 368 6.63 -23.55 -0.80
N PRO A 369 6.88 -22.54 -1.63
CA PRO A 369 7.83 -21.46 -1.33
C PRO A 369 7.54 -20.70 -0.03
N MET A 370 6.27 -20.54 0.31
CA MET A 370 5.85 -19.80 1.51
C MET A 370 6.31 -20.50 2.80
N LEU A 371 6.34 -21.83 2.81
CA LEU A 371 6.72 -22.66 3.98
C LEU A 371 8.15 -23.21 3.89
N GLY A 372 8.91 -22.83 2.88
CA GLY A 372 10.19 -23.41 2.52
C GLY A 372 11.41 -22.78 3.18
N HIS A 373 12.53 -22.85 2.45
CA HIS A 373 13.85 -22.38 2.89
C HIS A 373 14.00 -20.87 2.60
N ARG A 374 13.42 -20.05 3.44
CA ARG A 374 13.39 -18.59 3.36
C ARG A 374 13.59 -17.93 4.71
N GLY A 375 13.71 -16.60 4.73
CA GLY A 375 13.74 -15.79 5.94
C GLY A 375 14.88 -16.18 6.90
N CYS A 376 14.58 -16.27 8.21
CA CYS A 376 15.58 -16.65 9.21
C CYS A 376 16.18 -18.03 8.97
N ARG A 377 15.44 -18.97 8.37
CA ARG A 377 15.94 -20.31 8.03
C ARG A 377 17.11 -20.24 7.06
N LEU A 378 16.96 -19.38 6.03
CA LEU A 378 18.02 -19.10 5.05
C LEU A 378 19.22 -18.44 5.72
N GLY A 379 18.97 -17.40 6.56
CA GLY A 379 20.03 -16.69 7.27
C GLY A 379 20.77 -17.54 8.31
N ILE A 380 20.15 -18.59 8.85
CA ILE A 380 20.80 -19.55 9.77
C ILE A 380 21.71 -20.50 8.99
N VAL A 381 21.26 -21.00 7.84
CA VAL A 381 22.05 -21.92 7.00
C VAL A 381 23.18 -21.21 6.27
N PHE A 382 22.95 -19.97 5.86
CA PHE A 382 23.92 -19.11 5.15
C PHE A 382 24.11 -17.76 5.88
N PRO A 383 24.73 -17.74 7.08
CA PRO A 383 24.84 -16.56 7.94
C PRO A 383 25.61 -15.40 7.28
N GLU A 384 26.44 -15.67 6.29
CA GLU A 384 27.15 -14.68 5.51
C GLU A 384 26.22 -13.73 4.73
N ILE A 385 24.99 -14.15 4.42
CA ILE A 385 23.98 -13.30 3.78
C ILE A 385 23.51 -12.24 4.79
N THR A 386 23.08 -12.66 5.98
CA THR A 386 22.68 -11.75 7.06
C THR A 386 23.85 -10.83 7.46
N GLN A 387 25.07 -11.36 7.54
CA GLN A 387 26.26 -10.58 7.85
C GLN A 387 26.49 -9.48 6.82
N MET A 388 26.39 -9.76 5.52
CA MET A 388 26.55 -8.76 4.46
C MET A 388 25.50 -7.67 4.56
N GLN A 389 24.22 -8.04 4.79
CA GLN A 389 23.13 -7.07 4.92
C GLN A 389 23.31 -6.17 6.16
N ALA A 390 23.65 -6.76 7.31
CA ALA A 390 23.96 -6.02 8.52
C ALA A 390 25.14 -5.07 8.28
N GLN A 391 26.22 -5.53 7.62
CA GLN A 391 27.36 -4.69 7.28
C GLN A 391 26.94 -3.50 6.41
N ALA A 392 26.11 -3.72 5.37
CA ALA A 392 25.63 -2.64 4.50
C ALA A 392 24.81 -1.60 5.27
N ILE A 393 23.92 -2.05 6.18
CA ILE A 393 23.09 -1.18 7.02
C ILE A 393 23.97 -0.32 7.95
N PHE A 394 24.87 -0.94 8.70
CA PHE A 394 25.67 -0.23 9.69
C PHE A 394 26.75 0.65 9.06
N GLU A 395 27.37 0.25 7.94
CA GLU A 395 28.27 1.12 7.19
C GLU A 395 27.54 2.35 6.63
N ALA A 396 26.31 2.17 6.10
CA ALA A 396 25.48 3.28 5.65
C ALA A 396 25.10 4.20 6.80
N ALA A 397 24.68 3.65 7.93
CA ALA A 397 24.31 4.41 9.13
C ALA A 397 25.51 5.25 9.65
N CYS A 398 26.69 4.65 9.75
CA CYS A 398 27.92 5.37 10.15
C CYS A 398 28.27 6.49 9.18
N GLU A 399 28.19 6.27 7.87
CA GLU A 399 28.52 7.29 6.87
C GLU A 399 27.59 8.50 6.90
N VAL A 400 26.28 8.28 7.08
CA VAL A 400 25.33 9.40 7.12
C VAL A 400 25.37 10.10 8.48
N LYS A 401 25.60 9.37 9.57
CA LYS A 401 25.79 9.97 10.90
C LYS A 401 27.01 10.88 10.96
N LYS A 402 28.12 10.54 10.29
CA LYS A 402 29.27 11.44 10.09
C LYS A 402 28.91 12.76 9.43
N LYS A 403 27.83 12.79 8.65
CA LYS A 403 27.31 13.98 7.96
C LYS A 403 26.23 14.73 8.76
N GLY A 404 26.05 14.38 10.05
CA GLY A 404 25.08 15.04 10.92
C GLY A 404 23.64 14.55 10.79
N ILE A 405 23.40 13.41 10.11
CA ILE A 405 22.07 12.82 9.98
C ILE A 405 21.80 11.92 11.19
N ASP A 406 20.67 12.12 11.87
CA ASP A 406 20.20 11.26 12.96
C ASP A 406 19.57 9.99 12.37
N VAL A 407 20.19 8.83 12.64
CA VAL A 407 19.77 7.54 12.09
C VAL A 407 19.28 6.61 13.19
N LYS A 408 18.16 5.93 12.95
CA LYS A 408 17.52 5.01 13.89
C LYS A 408 17.16 3.70 13.17
N PRO A 409 18.16 2.84 12.86
CA PRO A 409 17.89 1.57 12.20
C PRO A 409 17.23 0.58 13.17
N GLU A 410 16.20 -0.11 12.69
CA GLU A 410 15.55 -1.23 13.36
C GLU A 410 15.70 -2.46 12.45
N ILE A 411 16.42 -3.48 12.90
CA ILE A 411 16.68 -4.69 12.11
C ILE A 411 15.59 -5.72 12.43
N MET A 412 14.87 -6.16 11.43
CA MET A 412 13.75 -7.08 11.56
C MET A 412 14.06 -8.43 10.93
N ILE A 413 14.08 -9.47 11.75
CA ILE A 413 14.30 -10.85 11.30
C ILE A 413 12.96 -11.47 10.90
N PRO A 414 12.78 -11.89 9.62
CA PRO A 414 11.53 -12.49 9.15
C PRO A 414 11.38 -13.95 9.52
N LEU A 415 10.16 -14.45 9.50
CA LEU A 415 9.80 -15.87 9.56
C LEU A 415 10.23 -16.61 10.83
N VAL A 416 10.46 -15.88 11.91
CA VAL A 416 10.84 -16.47 13.20
C VAL A 416 9.66 -17.24 13.80
N GLY A 417 9.86 -18.53 14.09
CA GLY A 417 8.91 -19.39 14.78
C GLY A 417 9.42 -19.87 16.15
N HIS A 418 10.70 -19.72 16.46
CA HIS A 418 11.32 -20.15 17.69
C HIS A 418 12.35 -19.13 18.18
N ILE A 419 12.47 -18.95 19.51
CA ILE A 419 13.40 -17.96 20.11
C ILE A 419 14.84 -18.15 19.64
N ARG A 420 15.31 -19.39 19.46
CA ARG A 420 16.68 -19.66 19.02
C ARG A 420 16.96 -19.25 17.57
N GLU A 421 15.93 -19.23 16.71
CA GLU A 421 16.09 -18.69 15.36
C GLU A 421 16.40 -17.20 15.42
N LEU A 422 15.71 -16.47 16.31
CA LEU A 422 15.97 -15.06 16.52
C LEU A 422 17.35 -14.82 17.15
N SER A 423 17.70 -15.56 18.23
CA SER A 423 18.98 -15.33 18.92
C SER A 423 20.18 -15.59 18.02
N LEU A 424 20.16 -16.65 17.20
CA LEU A 424 21.24 -16.93 16.24
C LEU A 424 21.42 -15.80 15.20
N GLN A 425 20.32 -15.25 14.67
CA GLN A 425 20.38 -14.15 13.73
C GLN A 425 20.79 -12.83 14.41
N LYS A 426 20.32 -12.59 15.63
CA LYS A 426 20.70 -11.46 16.46
C LYS A 426 22.21 -11.44 16.72
N ASP A 427 22.79 -12.58 17.09
CA ASP A 427 24.24 -12.71 17.31
C ASP A 427 25.05 -12.28 16.07
N VAL A 428 24.62 -12.69 14.86
CA VAL A 428 25.26 -12.28 13.61
C VAL A 428 25.18 -10.77 13.40
N VAL A 429 23.99 -10.19 13.63
CA VAL A 429 23.76 -8.75 13.46
C VAL A 429 24.58 -7.94 14.47
N GLU A 430 24.55 -8.30 15.77
CA GLU A 430 25.25 -7.59 16.84
C GLU A 430 26.78 -7.66 16.66
N LYS A 431 27.31 -8.83 16.31
CA LYS A 431 28.72 -8.99 16.01
C LYS A 431 29.15 -8.09 14.87
N THR A 432 28.40 -8.09 13.78
CA THR A 432 28.68 -7.26 12.60
C THR A 432 28.57 -5.77 12.94
N ALA A 433 27.55 -5.37 13.71
CA ALA A 433 27.39 -4.01 14.17
C ALA A 433 28.59 -3.52 14.97
N LYS A 434 29.07 -4.34 15.93
CA LYS A 434 30.27 -4.03 16.75
C LYS A 434 31.53 -3.87 15.89
N GLU A 435 31.74 -4.74 14.93
CA GLU A 435 32.89 -4.68 14.01
C GLU A 435 32.87 -3.39 13.16
N VAL A 436 31.70 -3.07 12.58
CA VAL A 436 31.55 -1.87 11.73
C VAL A 436 31.64 -0.59 12.54
N THR A 437 30.91 -0.47 13.64
CA THR A 437 30.91 0.75 14.48
C THR A 437 32.29 1.02 15.05
N LYS A 438 33.04 -0.01 15.47
CA LYS A 438 34.43 0.09 15.89
C LYS A 438 35.32 0.60 14.76
N LYS A 439 35.19 0.06 13.54
CA LYS A 439 35.97 0.48 12.35
C LYS A 439 35.73 1.95 12.02
N TYR A 440 34.51 2.43 12.15
CA TYR A 440 34.12 3.82 11.84
C TYR A 440 34.36 4.79 13.01
N GLY A 441 34.52 4.28 14.24
CA GLY A 441 34.62 5.09 15.46
C GLY A 441 33.33 5.83 15.79
N ILE A 442 32.18 5.25 15.49
CA ILE A 442 30.85 5.86 15.64
C ILE A 442 29.90 4.86 16.27
N GLU A 443 29.25 5.25 17.34
CA GLU A 443 28.16 4.50 17.94
C GLU A 443 26.85 4.73 17.15
N ILE A 444 26.11 3.68 16.92
CA ILE A 444 24.77 3.69 16.30
C ILE A 444 23.79 3.12 17.33
N ASP A 445 22.74 3.89 17.64
CA ASP A 445 21.59 3.38 18.38
C ASP A 445 20.69 2.61 17.43
N TYR A 446 20.46 1.33 17.72
CA TYR A 446 19.66 0.44 16.87
C TYR A 446 18.84 -0.54 17.71
N LYS A 447 17.85 -1.15 17.09
CA LYS A 447 17.04 -2.21 17.69
C LYS A 447 17.03 -3.44 16.81
N ILE A 448 16.93 -4.60 17.44
CA ILE A 448 16.71 -5.88 16.76
C ILE A 448 15.39 -6.46 17.23
N GLY A 449 14.52 -6.79 16.26
CA GLY A 449 13.23 -7.40 16.54
C GLY A 449 12.85 -8.39 15.46
N THR A 450 11.61 -8.78 15.46
CA THR A 450 11.15 -9.82 14.53
C THR A 450 9.79 -9.52 13.94
N MET A 451 9.53 -10.11 12.78
CA MET A 451 8.19 -10.19 12.20
C MET A 451 7.43 -11.35 12.86
N ILE A 452 6.22 -11.07 13.35
CA ILE A 452 5.29 -12.09 13.84
C ILE A 452 4.34 -12.41 12.68
N GLU A 453 4.62 -13.49 12.00
CA GLU A 453 3.91 -13.89 10.78
C GLU A 453 3.63 -15.39 10.69
N ILE A 454 4.05 -16.13 11.73
CA ILE A 454 3.76 -17.56 11.91
C ILE A 454 2.90 -17.72 13.16
N PRO A 455 1.82 -18.53 13.14
CA PRO A 455 0.97 -18.74 14.30
C PRO A 455 1.74 -19.14 15.55
N ARG A 456 2.76 -20.03 15.41
CA ARG A 456 3.62 -20.42 16.53
C ARG A 456 4.31 -19.22 17.19
N ALA A 457 4.79 -18.25 16.40
CA ALA A 457 5.43 -17.05 16.95
C ALA A 457 4.45 -16.21 17.80
N ALA A 458 3.19 -16.11 17.39
CA ALA A 458 2.18 -15.37 18.13
C ALA A 458 1.84 -16.05 19.47
N ILE A 459 1.73 -17.38 19.50
CA ILE A 459 1.39 -18.14 20.73
C ILE A 459 2.57 -18.36 21.67
N THR A 460 3.80 -18.10 21.23
CA THR A 460 5.04 -18.15 22.05
C THR A 460 5.74 -16.80 22.09
N ALA A 461 4.97 -15.72 21.96
CA ALA A 461 5.50 -14.37 21.88
C ALA A 461 6.19 -13.90 23.17
N ASP A 462 5.81 -14.45 24.33
CA ASP A 462 6.48 -14.25 25.61
C ASP A 462 7.94 -14.75 25.58
N GLU A 463 8.19 -15.93 25.01
CA GLU A 463 9.54 -16.46 24.84
C GLU A 463 10.36 -15.61 23.85
N ILE A 464 9.78 -15.30 22.68
CA ILE A 464 10.46 -14.51 21.65
C ILE A 464 10.79 -13.10 22.15
N ALA A 465 9.95 -12.50 22.98
CA ALA A 465 10.15 -11.16 23.55
C ALA A 465 11.34 -11.08 24.52
N LYS A 466 11.91 -12.21 24.98
CA LYS A 466 13.17 -12.20 25.73
C LYS A 466 14.34 -11.69 24.90
N GLU A 467 14.31 -11.95 23.59
CA GLU A 467 15.35 -11.54 22.64
C GLU A 467 14.95 -10.34 21.77
N ALA A 468 13.68 -10.21 21.42
CA ALA A 468 13.20 -9.15 20.55
C ALA A 468 12.98 -7.85 21.32
N GLU A 469 13.39 -6.72 20.72
CA GLU A 469 13.14 -5.37 21.23
C GLU A 469 11.88 -4.73 20.63
N PHE A 470 11.37 -5.30 19.54
CA PHE A 470 10.10 -4.93 18.94
C PHE A 470 9.49 -6.10 18.15
N PHE A 471 8.17 -6.05 17.96
CA PHE A 471 7.43 -6.91 17.05
C PHE A 471 6.79 -6.12 15.93
N SER A 472 6.68 -6.72 14.76
CA SER A 472 5.86 -6.25 13.66
C SER A 472 5.04 -7.41 13.09
N PHE A 473 3.72 -7.29 13.09
CA PHE A 473 2.87 -8.32 12.49
C PHE A 473 2.96 -8.29 10.97
N GLY A 474 3.43 -9.40 10.37
CA GLY A 474 3.42 -9.66 8.94
C GLY A 474 2.11 -10.33 8.55
N THR A 475 1.03 -9.56 8.48
CA THR A 475 -0.32 -10.11 8.35
C THR A 475 -0.61 -10.77 7.00
N ASN A 476 0.21 -10.53 5.97
CA ASN A 476 0.08 -11.27 4.71
C ASN A 476 0.31 -12.78 4.96
N ASP A 477 1.47 -13.13 5.53
CA ASP A 477 1.84 -14.53 5.81
C ASP A 477 1.06 -15.10 7.01
N LEU A 478 0.80 -14.30 8.04
CA LEU A 478 -0.01 -14.73 9.16
C LEU A 478 -1.42 -15.12 8.73
N THR A 479 -2.07 -14.36 7.86
CA THR A 479 -3.39 -14.67 7.32
C THR A 479 -3.37 -15.99 6.54
N GLN A 480 -2.39 -16.16 5.64
CA GLN A 480 -2.25 -17.40 4.87
C GLN A 480 -2.08 -18.64 5.77
N THR A 481 -1.23 -18.53 6.78
CA THR A 481 -0.91 -19.66 7.67
C THR A 481 -2.03 -19.97 8.66
N VAL A 482 -2.77 -18.98 9.12
CA VAL A 482 -3.91 -19.15 10.03
C VAL A 482 -5.11 -19.74 9.32
N LEU A 483 -5.41 -19.25 8.12
CA LEU A 483 -6.55 -19.73 7.34
C LEU A 483 -6.23 -21.00 6.52
N GLY A 484 -4.94 -21.37 6.40
CA GLY A 484 -4.51 -22.52 5.61
C GLY A 484 -4.76 -22.34 4.12
N MET A 485 -4.68 -21.10 3.58
CA MET A 485 -4.90 -20.82 2.18
C MET A 485 -3.83 -19.90 1.60
N SER A 486 -3.40 -20.18 0.38
CA SER A 486 -2.48 -19.34 -0.36
C SER A 486 -3.22 -18.10 -0.88
N ARG A 487 -2.65 -16.92 -0.70
CA ARG A 487 -3.16 -15.66 -1.25
C ARG A 487 -3.27 -15.71 -2.78
N ASP A 488 -2.28 -16.31 -3.43
CA ASP A 488 -2.19 -16.37 -4.89
C ASP A 488 -3.23 -17.34 -5.48
N ASP A 489 -3.60 -18.39 -4.73
CA ASP A 489 -4.60 -19.38 -5.15
C ASP A 489 -6.02 -19.08 -4.68
N ALA A 490 -6.17 -18.29 -3.62
CA ALA A 490 -7.46 -18.01 -2.98
C ALA A 490 -8.48 -17.35 -3.92
N GLY A 491 -8.01 -16.60 -4.93
CA GLY A 491 -8.86 -15.96 -5.92
C GLY A 491 -9.82 -16.91 -6.66
N LYS A 492 -9.50 -18.21 -6.70
CA LYS A 492 -10.34 -19.25 -7.34
C LYS A 492 -11.64 -19.53 -6.58
N PHE A 493 -11.69 -19.33 -5.26
CA PHE A 493 -12.82 -19.68 -4.41
C PHE A 493 -13.24 -18.58 -3.42
N LEU A 494 -12.35 -17.67 -3.04
CA LEU A 494 -12.58 -16.68 -1.99
C LEU A 494 -13.74 -15.74 -2.35
N ARG A 495 -13.87 -15.37 -3.63
CA ARG A 495 -15.00 -14.59 -4.11
C ARG A 495 -16.34 -15.30 -3.84
N PHE A 496 -16.42 -16.60 -4.12
CA PHE A 496 -17.60 -17.43 -3.83
C PHE A 496 -17.91 -17.44 -2.33
N TYR A 497 -16.88 -17.51 -1.48
CA TYR A 497 -17.03 -17.49 -0.02
C TYR A 497 -17.66 -16.19 0.47
N VAL A 498 -17.21 -15.05 -0.05
CA VAL A 498 -17.76 -13.73 0.32
C VAL A 498 -19.19 -13.55 -0.23
N GLU A 499 -19.44 -13.92 -1.48
CA GLU A 499 -20.77 -13.82 -2.10
C GLU A 499 -21.83 -14.71 -1.40
N ASN A 500 -21.42 -15.82 -0.78
CA ASN A 500 -22.30 -16.74 -0.03
C ASN A 500 -22.27 -16.53 1.49
N GLY A 501 -21.63 -15.48 1.98
CA GLY A 501 -21.62 -15.12 3.40
C GLY A 501 -20.85 -16.11 4.29
N ILE A 502 -19.88 -16.89 3.73
CA ILE A 502 -18.96 -17.72 4.51
C ILE A 502 -17.94 -16.83 5.21
N TYR A 503 -17.46 -15.81 4.50
CA TYR A 503 -16.73 -14.68 5.06
C TYR A 503 -17.51 -13.39 4.78
N ASP A 504 -17.55 -12.48 5.73
CA ASP A 504 -18.18 -11.15 5.55
C ASP A 504 -17.40 -10.28 4.57
N TYR A 505 -16.10 -10.53 4.44
CA TYR A 505 -15.15 -9.79 3.59
C TYR A 505 -13.92 -10.63 3.28
N ASP A 506 -13.13 -10.16 2.31
CA ASP A 506 -11.86 -10.77 1.93
C ASP A 506 -10.82 -10.60 3.06
N PRO A 507 -10.36 -11.70 3.70
CA PRO A 507 -9.41 -11.67 4.82
C PRO A 507 -8.00 -11.20 4.42
N PHE A 508 -7.69 -11.12 3.12
CA PHE A 508 -6.44 -10.53 2.62
C PHE A 508 -6.53 -9.01 2.44
N GLN A 509 -7.72 -8.45 2.45
CA GLN A 509 -7.94 -7.00 2.37
C GLN A 509 -8.18 -6.38 3.73
N ARG A 510 -8.95 -7.02 4.59
CA ARG A 510 -9.26 -6.62 5.94
C ARG A 510 -8.92 -7.76 6.90
N ILE A 511 -8.35 -7.42 8.06
CA ILE A 511 -7.98 -8.42 9.08
C ILE A 511 -9.22 -9.25 9.48
N ASP A 512 -9.07 -10.57 9.39
CA ASP A 512 -9.97 -11.52 10.04
C ASP A 512 -9.83 -11.39 11.56
N GLU A 513 -10.72 -10.64 12.20
CA GLU A 513 -10.64 -10.34 13.61
C GLU A 513 -10.87 -11.58 14.50
N GLU A 514 -11.61 -12.59 13.99
CA GLU A 514 -11.97 -13.78 14.76
C GLU A 514 -10.86 -14.85 14.83
N GLY A 515 -10.07 -14.96 13.79
CA GLY A 515 -8.93 -15.89 13.72
C GLY A 515 -7.61 -15.17 13.87
N VAL A 516 -7.18 -14.48 12.81
CA VAL A 516 -5.90 -13.75 12.77
C VAL A 516 -5.82 -12.69 13.88
N GLY A 517 -6.90 -11.96 14.10
CA GLY A 517 -6.99 -10.91 15.11
C GLY A 517 -6.83 -11.43 16.53
N LYS A 518 -7.37 -12.62 16.84
CA LYS A 518 -7.15 -13.28 18.15
C LYS A 518 -5.69 -13.60 18.38
N LEU A 519 -5.00 -14.14 17.36
CA LEU A 519 -3.57 -14.42 17.46
C LEU A 519 -2.75 -13.13 17.60
N MET A 520 -3.10 -12.08 16.88
CA MET A 520 -2.43 -10.79 17.05
C MET A 520 -2.58 -10.26 18.47
N LYS A 521 -3.78 -10.29 19.03
CA LYS A 521 -4.05 -9.88 20.42
C LYS A 521 -3.23 -10.71 21.40
N MET A 522 -3.22 -12.03 21.25
CA MET A 522 -2.43 -12.94 22.07
C MET A 522 -0.94 -12.61 21.98
N GLY A 523 -0.41 -12.38 20.77
CA GLY A 523 0.99 -12.01 20.57
C GLY A 523 1.38 -10.69 21.25
N VAL A 524 0.48 -9.70 21.25
CA VAL A 524 0.68 -8.42 21.98
C VAL A 524 0.71 -8.66 23.50
N GLU A 525 -0.28 -9.39 24.04
CA GLU A 525 -0.42 -9.65 25.48
C GLU A 525 0.75 -10.47 26.02
N LEU A 526 1.10 -11.57 25.37
CA LEU A 526 2.23 -12.43 25.72
C LEU A 526 3.57 -11.70 25.60
N GLY A 527 3.81 -10.99 24.48
CA GLY A 527 5.05 -10.24 24.30
C GLY A 527 5.25 -9.20 25.39
N ARG A 528 4.20 -8.45 25.75
CA ARG A 528 4.23 -7.44 26.82
C ARG A 528 4.24 -8.02 28.23
N SER A 529 3.85 -9.24 28.43
CA SER A 529 4.02 -9.92 29.72
C SER A 529 5.50 -10.11 30.08
N THR A 530 6.34 -10.33 29.08
CA THR A 530 7.80 -10.43 29.23
C THR A 530 8.49 -9.06 29.16
N ARG A 531 8.16 -8.25 28.16
CA ARG A 531 8.74 -6.93 27.95
C ARG A 531 7.64 -5.87 27.93
N LYS A 532 7.41 -5.19 29.06
CA LYS A 532 6.31 -4.23 29.24
C LYS A 532 6.31 -3.07 28.23
N ASP A 533 7.47 -2.61 27.81
CA ASP A 533 7.71 -1.54 26.84
C ASP A 533 7.88 -2.03 25.40
N LEU A 534 7.55 -3.31 25.14
CA LEU A 534 7.67 -3.89 23.81
C LEU A 534 6.89 -3.09 22.79
N LYS A 535 7.62 -2.55 21.80
CA LYS A 535 7.05 -1.83 20.68
C LYS A 535 6.45 -2.83 19.71
N VAL A 536 5.18 -2.67 19.41
CA VAL A 536 4.45 -3.59 18.50
C VAL A 536 3.79 -2.79 17.38
N GLY A 537 3.99 -3.22 16.16
CA GLY A 537 3.37 -2.64 14.97
C GLY A 537 2.84 -3.70 14.01
N ILE A 538 2.38 -3.22 12.87
CA ILE A 538 1.94 -4.04 11.73
C ILE A 538 2.56 -3.49 10.45
N CYS A 539 2.96 -4.34 9.53
CA CYS A 539 3.52 -3.94 8.24
C CYS A 539 2.92 -4.67 7.03
N GLY A 540 1.97 -5.57 7.24
CA GLY A 540 1.17 -6.18 6.18
C GLY A 540 0.27 -5.15 5.48
N GLU A 541 -0.34 -5.53 4.37
CA GLU A 541 -1.19 -4.64 3.58
C GLU A 541 -2.40 -4.08 4.35
N HIS A 542 -2.84 -4.80 5.36
CA HIS A 542 -3.88 -4.39 6.31
C HIS A 542 -3.56 -3.09 7.08
N GLY A 543 -2.26 -2.74 7.21
CA GLY A 543 -1.84 -1.53 7.92
C GLY A 543 -2.34 -0.20 7.31
N GLY A 544 -2.85 -0.23 6.09
CA GLY A 544 -3.48 0.90 5.41
C GLY A 544 -4.99 0.77 5.21
N GLU A 545 -5.64 -0.30 5.69
CA GLU A 545 -7.08 -0.51 5.58
C GLU A 545 -7.78 0.04 6.84
N PRO A 546 -8.82 0.91 6.70
CA PRO A 546 -9.39 1.66 7.83
C PRO A 546 -9.89 0.81 9.00
N ASN A 547 -10.63 -0.29 8.74
CA ASN A 547 -11.15 -1.15 9.81
C ASN A 547 -10.02 -1.91 10.49
N SER A 548 -9.02 -2.35 9.74
CA SER A 548 -7.82 -3.01 10.26
C SER A 548 -6.97 -2.05 11.11
N VAL A 549 -6.86 -0.78 10.72
CA VAL A 549 -6.21 0.27 11.54
C VAL A 549 -6.96 0.47 12.85
N GLU A 550 -8.29 0.51 12.80
CA GLU A 550 -9.13 0.61 13.99
C GLU A 550 -8.96 -0.61 14.92
N PHE A 551 -8.91 -1.82 14.35
CA PHE A 551 -8.61 -3.03 15.10
C PHE A 551 -7.22 -2.97 15.76
N CYS A 552 -6.18 -2.55 15.04
CA CYS A 552 -4.83 -2.37 15.59
C CYS A 552 -4.82 -1.37 16.76
N HIS A 553 -5.62 -0.30 16.68
CA HIS A 553 -5.81 0.64 17.78
C HIS A 553 -6.42 -0.06 19.02
N ARG A 554 -7.48 -0.86 18.82
CA ARG A 554 -8.20 -1.55 19.93
C ARG A 554 -7.32 -2.56 20.66
N ILE A 555 -6.46 -3.31 19.94
CA ILE A 555 -5.53 -4.26 20.56
C ILE A 555 -4.24 -3.61 21.09
N GLY A 556 -4.13 -2.29 20.99
CA GLY A 556 -3.06 -1.51 21.63
C GLY A 556 -1.73 -1.52 20.89
N LEU A 557 -1.70 -1.63 19.56
CA LEU A 557 -0.47 -1.45 18.80
C LEU A 557 0.11 -0.04 18.99
N ASN A 558 1.43 0.10 18.77
CA ASN A 558 2.12 1.38 18.81
C ASN A 558 2.05 2.11 17.47
N TYR A 559 2.10 1.37 16.36
CA TYR A 559 2.05 1.94 15.02
C TYR A 559 1.44 0.97 14.00
N VAL A 560 0.97 1.54 12.89
CA VAL A 560 0.66 0.82 11.66
C VAL A 560 1.59 1.30 10.55
N SER A 561 1.91 0.43 9.59
CA SER A 561 2.74 0.77 8.44
C SER A 561 2.03 0.40 7.15
N CYS A 562 2.01 1.32 6.21
CA CYS A 562 1.26 1.19 4.96
C CYS A 562 2.02 1.79 3.77
N SER A 563 1.51 1.57 2.56
CA SER A 563 2.09 2.21 1.37
C SER A 563 2.05 3.74 1.49
N PRO A 564 2.97 4.49 0.84
CA PRO A 564 3.10 5.95 1.00
C PRO A 564 1.79 6.72 0.81
N TYR A 565 1.01 6.39 -0.21
CA TYR A 565 -0.26 7.05 -0.51
C TYR A 565 -1.41 6.73 0.46
N ARG A 566 -1.24 5.72 1.31
CA ARG A 566 -2.21 5.36 2.36
C ARG A 566 -1.92 5.99 3.72
N VAL A 567 -0.81 6.69 3.87
CA VAL A 567 -0.41 7.35 5.14
C VAL A 567 -1.51 8.27 5.67
N THR A 568 -2.05 9.14 4.84
CA THR A 568 -3.11 10.08 5.24
C THR A 568 -4.41 9.39 5.60
N LEU A 569 -4.77 8.32 4.88
CA LEU A 569 -5.93 7.49 5.15
C LEU A 569 -5.79 6.78 6.50
N ALA A 570 -4.62 6.20 6.78
CA ALA A 570 -4.33 5.55 8.05
C ALA A 570 -4.35 6.54 9.22
N LYS A 571 -3.88 7.79 9.04
CA LYS A 571 -3.99 8.87 10.04
C LYS A 571 -5.43 9.17 10.42
N LEU A 572 -6.30 9.35 9.43
CA LEU A 572 -7.71 9.61 9.68
C LEU A 572 -8.41 8.42 10.35
N ALA A 573 -8.14 7.20 9.89
CA ALA A 573 -8.67 5.98 10.51
C ALA A 573 -8.23 5.83 11.98
N ALA A 574 -6.96 6.09 12.28
CA ALA A 574 -6.42 6.05 13.64
C ALA A 574 -7.05 7.13 14.56
N ALA A 575 -7.29 8.32 14.04
CA ALA A 575 -7.98 9.38 14.79
C ALA A 575 -9.43 9.01 15.09
N ARG A 576 -10.16 8.47 14.11
CA ARG A 576 -11.53 7.99 14.30
C ARG A 576 -11.59 6.87 15.34
N ALA A 577 -10.64 5.94 15.35
CA ALA A 577 -10.53 4.89 16.35
C ALA A 577 -10.37 5.46 17.77
N ALA A 578 -9.50 6.45 17.94
CA ALA A 578 -9.29 7.12 19.22
C ALA A 578 -10.55 7.86 19.71
N ILE A 579 -11.29 8.50 18.80
CA ILE A 579 -12.57 9.16 19.14
C ILE A 579 -13.63 8.13 19.59
N LYS A 580 -13.75 6.99 18.89
CA LYS A 580 -14.66 5.91 19.26
C LYS A 580 -14.35 5.37 20.65
N GLU A 581 -13.08 5.05 20.94
CA GLU A 581 -12.62 4.59 22.26
C GLU A 581 -12.99 5.58 23.37
N LYS A 582 -12.78 6.88 23.12
CA LYS A 582 -13.13 7.95 24.09
C LYS A 582 -14.64 8.03 24.36
N ARG A 583 -15.47 7.86 23.33
CA ARG A 583 -16.94 7.85 23.45
C ARG A 583 -17.44 6.65 24.26
N GLU A 584 -16.98 5.45 23.93
CA GLU A 584 -17.33 4.22 24.64
C GLU A 584 -16.91 4.27 26.11
N SER A 585 -15.74 4.84 26.41
CA SER A 585 -15.25 5.01 27.78
C SER A 585 -16.13 5.96 28.60
N LYS A 586 -16.66 7.03 28.00
CA LYS A 586 -17.60 7.96 28.63
C LYS A 586 -18.94 7.29 28.90
N GLU A 587 -19.47 6.53 27.94
CA GLU A 587 -20.75 5.81 28.10
C GLU A 587 -20.68 4.76 29.21
N LYS A 588 -19.58 4.00 29.30
CA LYS A 588 -19.36 3.02 30.37
C LYS A 588 -19.29 3.69 31.76
N LYS A 589 -18.65 4.85 31.88
CA LYS A 589 -18.61 5.62 33.13
C LYS A 589 -19.99 6.12 33.52
N THR A 590 -20.77 6.64 32.57
CA THR A 590 -22.13 7.14 32.82
C THR A 590 -23.10 6.00 33.22
N LYS A 591 -22.95 4.81 32.65
CA LYS A 591 -23.74 3.62 33.03
C LYS A 591 -23.36 3.05 34.40
N ARG A 592 -22.13 3.24 34.88
CA ARG A 592 -21.69 2.82 36.23
C ARG A 592 -22.06 3.81 37.32
N SER A 593 -22.38 5.05 36.97
CA SER A 593 -22.79 6.11 37.90
C SER A 593 -24.31 6.25 38.05
N LYS A 594 -25.07 5.49 37.27
CA LYS A 594 -26.52 5.26 37.42
C LYS A 594 -26.75 3.89 38.05
#